data_c066f2a9f1b62d0fc64043c89fab672e
#
_entry.id   c066f2a9f1b62d0fc64043c89fab672e
#
_cell.length_a   1.000
_cell.length_b   1.000
_cell.length_c   1.000
_cell.angle_alpha   90.00
_cell.angle_beta   90.00
_cell.angle_gamma   90.00
#
_symmetry.space_group_name_H-M   'P 1'
#
loop_
_entity.id
_entity.type
_entity.pdbx_description
1 polymer ?
#
loop_
_entity_poly.entity_id
_entity_poly.type
_entity_poly.pdbx_seq_one_letter_code
_entity_poly.pdbx_strand_id
1 'polypeptide(L)'
;MLTVALPKGRIAEQTLDIFAEIFGGEFRFEGRELIMEKEGFCFLNVRNQDVPTYVEHGAADIGVVGLDVITEKELDIIQLLDMQLGKCKVAIGIKNEDELDWSRPNIKVATKMVNITKNYFAKKAVGVEVVKLYGSIELAPLVGLADAIVDIVETGNTMRENGLKVAEDIMDSSAHLIANKNSFYAKKEEILSLYEKIKAVVEKNG
;
A
#
# COMPACT_ATOMS: atom_id res chain seq x y z
N MET A 1 20.89 7.39 14.29
CA MET A 1 19.86 6.33 14.35
C MET A 1 18.70 6.71 13.47
N LEU A 2 18.31 5.85 12.54
CA LEU A 2 17.15 6.05 11.67
C LEU A 2 15.92 5.37 12.26
N THR A 3 14.77 6.07 12.21
CA THR A 3 13.47 5.50 12.59
C THR A 3 12.74 5.04 11.33
N VAL A 4 12.30 3.78 11.31
CA VAL A 4 11.72 3.08 10.17
C VAL A 4 10.29 2.65 10.49
N ALA A 5 9.29 3.20 9.81
CA ALA A 5 7.91 2.77 9.96
C ALA A 5 7.60 1.60 9.00
N LEU A 6 7.09 0.50 9.56
CA LEU A 6 6.74 -0.71 8.83
C LEU A 6 5.25 -1.05 9.01
N PRO A 7 4.57 -1.55 7.95
CA PRO A 7 3.19 -2.01 8.05
C PRO A 7 3.14 -3.36 8.78
N LYS A 8 2.15 -3.57 9.64
CA LYS A 8 1.94 -4.90 10.27
C LYS A 8 1.74 -5.99 9.20
N GLY A 9 2.38 -7.16 9.40
CA GLY A 9 2.21 -8.36 8.57
C GLY A 9 3.33 -8.57 7.54
N ARG A 10 3.01 -9.26 6.46
CA ARG A 10 3.96 -9.83 5.49
C ARG A 10 5.00 -8.82 4.94
N ILE A 11 4.60 -7.59 4.60
CA ILE A 11 5.54 -6.58 4.07
C ILE A 11 6.59 -6.21 5.13
N ALA A 12 6.19 -6.08 6.42
CA ALA A 12 7.15 -5.83 7.48
C ALA A 12 8.14 -6.99 7.63
N GLU A 13 7.64 -8.23 7.65
CA GLU A 13 8.48 -9.43 7.75
C GLU A 13 9.49 -9.51 6.61
N GLN A 14 9.03 -9.38 5.37
CA GLN A 14 9.90 -9.37 4.19
C GLN A 14 10.91 -8.20 4.20
N THR A 15 10.51 -7.03 4.69
CA THR A 15 11.43 -5.89 4.83
C THR A 15 12.49 -6.18 5.89
N LEU A 16 12.11 -6.76 7.03
CA LEU A 16 13.03 -7.13 8.10
C LEU A 16 13.98 -8.26 7.68
N ASP A 17 13.56 -9.19 6.81
CA ASP A 17 14.44 -10.18 6.20
C ASP A 17 15.52 -9.52 5.32
N ILE A 18 15.18 -8.46 4.58
CA ILE A 18 16.17 -7.65 3.83
C ILE A 18 17.18 -7.00 4.80
N PHE A 19 16.73 -6.44 5.92
CA PHE A 19 17.64 -5.89 6.94
C PHE A 19 18.54 -6.98 7.55
N ALA A 20 18.01 -8.18 7.79
CA ALA A 20 18.79 -9.33 8.26
C ALA A 20 19.87 -9.76 7.24
N GLU A 21 19.56 -9.74 5.93
CA GLU A 21 20.54 -10.02 4.87
C GLU A 21 21.66 -8.97 4.83
N ILE A 22 21.33 -7.68 5.04
CA ILE A 22 22.29 -6.56 4.96
C ILE A 22 23.18 -6.48 6.21
N PHE A 23 22.60 -6.60 7.42
CA PHE A 23 23.28 -6.30 8.69
C PHE A 23 23.61 -7.55 9.51
N GLY A 24 23.08 -8.71 9.11
CA GLY A 24 23.19 -9.95 9.86
C GLY A 24 22.23 -10.01 11.05
N GLY A 25 22.10 -11.20 11.65
CA GLY A 25 21.23 -11.42 12.79
C GLY A 25 19.75 -11.55 12.42
N GLU A 26 18.90 -11.58 13.43
CA GLU A 26 17.46 -11.72 13.27
C GLU A 26 16.75 -10.41 13.59
N PHE A 27 15.92 -9.93 12.67
CA PHE A 27 15.08 -8.74 12.84
C PHE A 27 13.63 -9.21 12.90
N ARG A 28 13.03 -9.21 14.10
CA ARG A 28 11.63 -9.59 14.29
C ARG A 28 11.03 -8.85 15.47
N PHE A 29 9.77 -8.44 15.35
CA PHE A 29 8.99 -7.95 16.47
C PHE A 29 8.53 -9.14 17.34
N GLU A 30 8.65 -9.00 18.65
CA GLU A 30 8.21 -10.03 19.58
C GLU A 30 6.75 -9.80 20.00
N GLY A 31 5.89 -10.80 19.78
CA GLY A 31 4.51 -10.80 20.20
C GLY A 31 3.71 -9.58 19.71
N ARG A 32 3.37 -8.65 20.60
CA ARG A 32 2.61 -7.40 20.29
C ARG A 32 3.48 -6.15 20.33
N GLU A 33 4.77 -6.31 20.26
CA GLU A 33 5.73 -5.21 20.27
C GLU A 33 5.45 -4.23 19.12
N LEU A 34 5.51 -2.93 19.43
CA LEU A 34 5.27 -1.86 18.46
C LEU A 34 6.55 -1.08 18.12
N ILE A 35 7.60 -1.22 18.93
CA ILE A 35 8.89 -0.56 18.75
C ILE A 35 9.99 -1.60 18.99
N MET A 36 10.92 -1.69 18.06
CA MET A 36 12.11 -2.54 18.16
C MET A 36 13.35 -1.71 17.83
N GLU A 37 14.34 -1.71 18.70
CA GLU A 37 15.65 -1.08 18.45
C GLU A 37 16.67 -2.15 18.14
N LYS A 38 17.33 -2.06 16.98
CA LYS A 38 18.34 -3.02 16.54
C LYS A 38 19.30 -2.42 15.53
N GLU A 39 20.59 -2.71 15.66
CA GLU A 39 21.66 -2.33 14.71
C GLU A 39 21.64 -0.83 14.34
N GLY A 40 21.33 0.04 15.29
CA GLY A 40 21.26 1.49 15.08
C GLY A 40 19.99 1.99 14.39
N PHE A 41 18.98 1.15 14.25
CA PHE A 41 17.65 1.48 13.76
C PHE A 41 16.61 1.39 14.88
N CYS A 42 15.56 2.23 14.77
CA CYS A 42 14.34 2.11 15.55
C CYS A 42 13.19 1.76 14.59
N PHE A 43 12.65 0.56 14.70
CA PHE A 43 11.53 0.10 13.87
C PHE A 43 10.20 0.32 14.57
N LEU A 44 9.23 0.89 13.85
CA LEU A 44 7.86 1.11 14.33
C LEU A 44 6.90 0.18 13.57
N ASN A 45 6.15 -0.66 14.30
CA ASN A 45 5.19 -1.61 13.74
C ASN A 45 3.78 -1.00 13.78
N VAL A 46 3.36 -0.35 12.71
CA VAL A 46 2.10 0.42 12.63
C VAL A 46 1.10 -0.19 11.64
N ARG A 47 -0.11 0.35 11.56
CA ARG A 47 -1.05 -0.08 10.53
C ARG A 47 -0.59 0.40 9.16
N ASN A 48 -0.85 -0.41 8.11
CA ASN A 48 -0.44 -0.10 6.73
C ASN A 48 -0.87 1.32 6.30
N GLN A 49 -2.11 1.70 6.58
CA GLN A 49 -2.65 3.02 6.26
C GLN A 49 -1.99 4.18 7.02
N ASP A 50 -1.31 3.90 8.11
CA ASP A 50 -0.72 4.93 8.97
C ASP A 50 0.77 5.16 8.69
N VAL A 51 1.47 4.20 8.06
CA VAL A 51 2.91 4.32 7.74
C VAL A 51 3.25 5.66 7.07
N PRO A 52 2.58 6.10 6.00
CA PRO A 52 2.92 7.36 5.36
C PRO A 52 2.71 8.58 6.26
N THR A 53 1.72 8.53 7.13
CA THR A 53 1.43 9.60 8.10
C THR A 53 2.57 9.74 9.12
N TYR A 54 3.10 8.61 9.63
CA TYR A 54 4.27 8.64 10.53
C TYR A 54 5.50 9.23 9.85
N VAL A 55 5.70 8.91 8.57
CA VAL A 55 6.82 9.45 7.78
C VAL A 55 6.60 10.93 7.47
N GLU A 56 5.43 11.34 6.98
CA GLU A 56 5.14 12.74 6.64
C GLU A 56 5.33 13.67 7.83
N HIS A 57 4.85 13.28 9.01
CA HIS A 57 4.98 14.08 10.24
C HIS A 57 6.35 13.96 10.93
N GLY A 58 7.30 13.22 10.37
CA GLY A 58 8.66 13.08 10.90
C GLY A 58 8.76 12.23 12.18
N ALA A 59 7.70 11.50 12.55
CA ALA A 59 7.76 10.48 13.60
C ALA A 59 8.59 9.27 13.17
N ALA A 60 8.72 9.03 11.87
CA ALA A 60 9.68 8.14 11.26
C ALA A 60 10.47 8.87 10.16
N ASP A 61 11.76 8.56 10.03
CA ASP A 61 12.61 9.12 8.98
C ASP A 61 12.29 8.52 7.63
N ILE A 62 12.06 7.21 7.61
CA ILE A 62 11.72 6.41 6.43
C ILE A 62 10.59 5.42 6.76
N GLY A 63 10.01 4.83 5.73
CA GLY A 63 9.01 3.77 5.90
C GLY A 63 8.88 2.91 4.67
N VAL A 64 8.16 1.79 4.80
CA VAL A 64 7.82 0.90 3.69
C VAL A 64 6.31 0.74 3.63
N VAL A 65 5.70 1.00 2.48
CA VAL A 65 4.24 0.98 2.31
C VAL A 65 3.84 0.77 0.86
N GLY A 66 2.67 0.21 0.62
CA GLY A 66 2.14 -0.01 -0.72
C GLY A 66 1.92 1.29 -1.50
N LEU A 67 2.21 1.26 -2.81
CA LEU A 67 1.98 2.39 -3.71
C LEU A 67 0.51 2.82 -3.74
N ASP A 68 -0.42 1.89 -3.57
CA ASP A 68 -1.85 2.16 -3.44
C ASP A 68 -2.16 3.12 -2.27
N VAL A 69 -1.52 2.92 -1.12
CA VAL A 69 -1.70 3.78 0.05
C VAL A 69 -1.09 5.17 -0.18
N ILE A 70 0.08 5.23 -0.80
CA ILE A 70 0.75 6.50 -1.15
C ILE A 70 -0.15 7.30 -2.10
N THR A 71 -0.65 6.63 -3.15
CA THR A 71 -1.51 7.24 -4.18
C THR A 71 -2.85 7.71 -3.60
N GLU A 72 -3.44 6.91 -2.72
CA GLU A 72 -4.72 7.26 -2.08
C GLU A 72 -4.60 8.48 -1.15
N LYS A 73 -3.50 8.59 -0.42
CA LYS A 73 -3.33 9.64 0.59
C LYS A 73 -2.81 10.96 0.05
N GLU A 74 -2.18 10.98 -1.13
CA GLU A 74 -1.63 12.18 -1.78
C GLU A 74 -0.70 13.00 -0.87
N LEU A 75 0.15 12.32 -0.06
CA LEU A 75 1.01 12.94 0.95
C LEU A 75 2.31 13.50 0.36
N ASP A 76 2.87 14.49 1.05
CA ASP A 76 4.12 15.16 0.66
C ASP A 76 5.37 14.44 1.19
N ILE A 77 5.67 13.28 0.60
CA ILE A 77 6.78 12.38 0.95
C ILE A 77 7.67 12.09 -0.25
N ILE A 78 8.90 11.63 0.01
CA ILE A 78 9.81 11.17 -1.04
C ILE A 78 9.63 9.66 -1.25
N GLN A 79 9.39 9.24 -2.49
CA GLN A 79 9.45 7.84 -2.88
C GLN A 79 10.87 7.53 -3.36
N LEU A 80 11.55 6.59 -2.70
CA LEU A 80 12.95 6.26 -2.97
C LEU A 80 13.12 5.03 -3.86
N LEU A 81 12.41 3.93 -3.55
CA LEU A 81 12.63 2.64 -4.20
C LEU A 81 11.34 1.82 -4.22
N ASP A 82 11.05 1.19 -5.35
CA ASP A 82 10.13 0.06 -5.41
C ASP A 82 10.84 -1.18 -4.84
N MET A 83 10.36 -1.67 -3.72
CA MET A 83 10.91 -2.82 -3.01
C MET A 83 10.59 -4.16 -3.68
N GLN A 84 9.73 -4.16 -4.71
CA GLN A 84 9.22 -5.34 -5.42
C GLN A 84 8.51 -6.37 -4.50
N LEU A 85 8.11 -5.94 -3.31
CA LEU A 85 7.40 -6.75 -2.30
C LEU A 85 5.89 -6.51 -2.39
N GLY A 86 5.10 -7.50 -2.00
CA GLY A 86 3.65 -7.37 -1.86
C GLY A 86 2.94 -6.95 -3.15
N LYS A 87 3.42 -7.41 -4.32
CA LYS A 87 2.85 -7.09 -5.63
C LYS A 87 1.36 -7.44 -5.68
N CYS A 88 0.55 -6.48 -6.06
CA CYS A 88 -0.90 -6.60 -6.21
C CYS A 88 -1.41 -5.58 -7.23
N LYS A 89 -2.71 -5.58 -7.46
CA LYS A 89 -3.39 -4.59 -8.32
C LYS A 89 -4.49 -3.91 -7.53
N VAL A 90 -4.79 -2.69 -7.87
CA VAL A 90 -6.07 -2.06 -7.55
C VAL A 90 -6.97 -2.27 -8.75
N ALA A 91 -8.14 -2.85 -8.53
CA ALA A 91 -9.04 -3.23 -9.60
C ALA A 91 -10.52 -2.95 -9.26
N ILE A 92 -11.32 -2.86 -10.32
CA ILE A 92 -12.79 -2.79 -10.22
C ILE A 92 -13.33 -4.21 -10.18
N GLY A 93 -14.12 -4.51 -9.14
CA GLY A 93 -14.86 -5.77 -9.01
C GLY A 93 -16.36 -5.54 -9.19
N ILE A 94 -17.02 -6.48 -9.88
CA ILE A 94 -18.47 -6.51 -10.09
C ILE A 94 -19.01 -7.91 -9.85
N LYS A 95 -20.33 -8.07 -9.73
CA LYS A 95 -20.94 -9.40 -9.66
C LYS A 95 -20.63 -10.22 -10.91
N ASN A 96 -20.55 -11.55 -10.76
CA ASN A 96 -20.21 -12.45 -11.87
C ASN A 96 -21.16 -12.33 -13.06
N GLU A 97 -22.46 -12.10 -12.80
CA GLU A 97 -23.51 -11.96 -13.78
C GLU A 97 -23.60 -10.58 -14.43
N ASP A 98 -22.98 -9.56 -13.83
CA ASP A 98 -23.07 -8.18 -14.30
C ASP A 98 -21.94 -7.84 -15.29
N GLU A 99 -22.15 -6.75 -16.07
CA GLU A 99 -21.14 -6.10 -16.89
C GLU A 99 -21.05 -4.62 -16.47
N LEU A 100 -19.84 -4.08 -16.56
CA LEU A 100 -19.60 -2.68 -16.26
C LEU A 100 -20.01 -1.80 -17.44
N ASP A 101 -21.13 -1.11 -17.28
CA ASP A 101 -21.68 -0.24 -18.33
C ASP A 101 -21.12 1.18 -18.21
N TRP A 102 -20.09 1.47 -19.01
CA TRP A 102 -19.45 2.78 -19.09
C TRP A 102 -20.30 3.87 -19.73
N SER A 103 -21.45 3.54 -20.34
CA SER A 103 -22.38 4.52 -20.92
C SER A 103 -23.28 5.16 -19.86
N ARG A 104 -23.31 4.61 -18.65
CA ARG A 104 -24.07 5.17 -17.54
C ARG A 104 -23.50 6.52 -17.09
N PRO A 105 -24.33 7.52 -16.82
CA PRO A 105 -23.89 8.85 -16.40
C PRO A 105 -23.22 8.82 -15.02
N ASN A 106 -23.54 7.84 -14.19
CA ASN A 106 -23.00 7.65 -12.86
C ASN A 106 -22.96 6.17 -12.47
N ILE A 107 -21.86 5.75 -11.85
CA ILE A 107 -21.67 4.40 -11.30
C ILE A 107 -21.43 4.54 -9.79
N LYS A 108 -22.14 3.75 -8.98
CA LYS A 108 -21.95 3.72 -7.52
C LYS A 108 -20.91 2.68 -7.16
N VAL A 109 -19.82 3.12 -6.51
CA VAL A 109 -18.65 2.28 -6.18
C VAL A 109 -18.38 2.29 -4.70
N ALA A 110 -18.34 1.09 -4.08
CA ALA A 110 -17.89 0.93 -2.70
C ALA A 110 -16.39 0.70 -2.64
N THR A 111 -15.70 1.45 -1.78
CA THR A 111 -14.25 1.35 -1.66
C THR A 111 -13.71 2.04 -0.39
N LYS A 112 -12.51 1.64 0.04
CA LYS A 112 -11.68 2.42 0.97
C LYS A 112 -10.76 3.43 0.25
N MET A 113 -10.57 3.28 -1.09
CA MET A 113 -9.65 4.05 -1.92
C MET A 113 -10.44 5.10 -2.74
N VAL A 114 -10.87 6.16 -2.05
CA VAL A 114 -11.77 7.20 -2.60
C VAL A 114 -11.08 8.01 -3.68
N ASN A 115 -9.84 8.45 -3.45
CA ASN A 115 -9.10 9.32 -4.36
C ASN A 115 -8.67 8.57 -5.62
N ILE A 116 -8.11 7.36 -5.48
CA ILE A 116 -7.79 6.49 -6.61
C ILE A 116 -9.02 6.27 -7.49
N THR A 117 -10.16 5.92 -6.86
CA THR A 117 -11.42 5.66 -7.56
C THR A 117 -11.90 6.90 -8.31
N LYS A 118 -12.01 8.05 -7.65
CA LYS A 118 -12.45 9.30 -8.28
C LYS A 118 -11.55 9.70 -9.45
N ASN A 119 -10.24 9.63 -9.26
CA ASN A 119 -9.26 9.98 -10.29
C ASN A 119 -9.35 9.05 -11.50
N TYR A 120 -9.58 7.75 -11.28
CA TYR A 120 -9.73 6.79 -12.37
C TYR A 120 -11.01 7.04 -13.19
N PHE A 121 -12.16 7.18 -12.54
CA PHE A 121 -13.43 7.45 -13.22
C PHE A 121 -13.44 8.81 -13.93
N ALA A 122 -12.80 9.83 -13.35
CA ALA A 122 -12.63 11.12 -14.01
C ALA A 122 -11.83 11.02 -15.31
N LYS A 123 -10.76 10.21 -15.35
CA LYS A 123 -10.00 9.93 -16.60
C LYS A 123 -10.83 9.24 -17.67
N LYS A 124 -11.83 8.45 -17.28
CA LYS A 124 -12.80 7.79 -18.20
C LYS A 124 -13.96 8.73 -18.58
N ALA A 125 -14.03 9.93 -18.03
CA ALA A 125 -15.15 10.88 -18.20
C ALA A 125 -16.51 10.29 -17.75
N VAL A 126 -16.51 9.44 -16.73
CA VAL A 126 -17.70 8.82 -16.12
C VAL A 126 -17.88 9.34 -14.70
N GLY A 127 -19.11 9.70 -14.35
CA GLY A 127 -19.45 10.09 -12.96
C GLY A 127 -19.33 8.90 -12.02
N VAL A 128 -18.88 9.14 -10.79
CA VAL A 128 -18.80 8.13 -9.74
C VAL A 128 -19.39 8.64 -8.44
N GLU A 129 -20.29 7.85 -7.85
CA GLU A 129 -20.75 8.02 -6.47
C GLU A 129 -19.98 7.05 -5.58
N VAL A 130 -19.13 7.56 -4.70
CA VAL A 130 -18.30 6.71 -3.84
C VAL A 130 -18.98 6.47 -2.50
N VAL A 131 -19.18 5.19 -2.17
CA VAL A 131 -19.59 4.71 -0.85
C VAL A 131 -18.32 4.29 -0.12
N LYS A 132 -17.86 5.09 0.84
CA LYS A 132 -16.64 4.78 1.60
C LYS A 132 -16.91 3.70 2.63
N LEU A 133 -16.21 2.58 2.52
CA LEU A 133 -16.21 1.48 3.48
C LEU A 133 -14.79 1.22 3.99
N TYR A 134 -14.67 0.60 5.16
CA TYR A 134 -13.41 0.30 5.81
C TYR A 134 -13.04 -1.20 5.79
N GLY A 135 -13.99 -2.05 5.40
CA GLY A 135 -13.81 -3.51 5.28
C GLY A 135 -15.05 -4.18 4.71
N SER A 136 -14.96 -5.48 4.41
CA SER A 136 -16.02 -6.30 3.79
C SER A 136 -16.65 -5.64 2.56
N ILE A 137 -15.78 -5.03 1.75
CA ILE A 137 -16.17 -4.22 0.59
C ILE A 137 -16.90 -5.09 -0.44
N GLU A 138 -16.54 -6.37 -0.54
CA GLU A 138 -17.12 -7.37 -1.44
C GLU A 138 -18.62 -7.58 -1.24
N LEU A 139 -19.14 -7.29 -0.04
CA LEU A 139 -20.57 -7.40 0.24
C LEU A 139 -21.40 -6.32 -0.47
N ALA A 140 -20.82 -5.17 -0.75
CA ALA A 140 -21.58 -4.00 -1.21
C ALA A 140 -22.40 -4.26 -2.50
N PRO A 141 -21.86 -4.88 -3.56
CA PRO A 141 -22.65 -5.21 -4.75
C PRO A 141 -23.71 -6.28 -4.47
N LEU A 142 -23.41 -7.24 -3.61
CA LEU A 142 -24.28 -8.38 -3.34
C LEU A 142 -25.57 -7.96 -2.62
N VAL A 143 -25.48 -6.93 -1.79
CA VAL A 143 -26.64 -6.39 -1.04
C VAL A 143 -27.26 -5.14 -1.70
N GLY A 144 -26.79 -4.77 -2.89
CA GLY A 144 -27.34 -3.62 -3.63
C GLY A 144 -26.90 -2.25 -3.09
N LEU A 145 -25.83 -2.19 -2.28
CA LEU A 145 -25.30 -0.94 -1.75
C LEU A 145 -24.49 -0.17 -2.81
N ALA A 146 -23.86 -0.87 -3.74
CA ALA A 146 -23.09 -0.31 -4.84
C ALA A 146 -23.22 -1.18 -6.10
N ASP A 147 -22.91 -0.61 -7.27
CA ASP A 147 -22.87 -1.33 -8.55
C ASP A 147 -21.56 -2.12 -8.68
N ALA A 148 -20.47 -1.55 -8.15
CA ALA A 148 -19.13 -2.10 -8.24
C ALA A 148 -18.34 -1.83 -6.95
N ILE A 149 -17.17 -2.44 -6.85
CA ILE A 149 -16.17 -2.15 -5.82
C ILE A 149 -14.85 -1.73 -6.47
N VAL A 150 -14.01 -1.01 -5.71
CA VAL A 150 -12.58 -0.86 -5.99
C VAL A 150 -11.81 -1.36 -4.78
N ASP A 151 -11.01 -2.39 -4.98
CA ASP A 151 -10.18 -2.96 -3.92
C ASP A 151 -8.89 -3.56 -4.46
N ILE A 152 -8.02 -3.99 -3.53
CA ILE A 152 -6.76 -4.67 -3.84
C ILE A 152 -7.03 -6.11 -4.26
N VAL A 153 -6.39 -6.51 -5.35
CA VAL A 153 -6.43 -7.87 -5.89
C VAL A 153 -5.02 -8.41 -6.02
N GLU A 154 -4.69 -9.44 -5.26
CA GLU A 154 -3.43 -10.17 -5.40
C GLU A 154 -3.63 -11.39 -6.34
N THR A 155 -4.51 -12.30 -6.00
CA THR A 155 -4.83 -13.51 -6.79
C THR A 155 -6.26 -13.54 -7.32
N GLY A 156 -7.10 -12.61 -6.88
CA GLY A 156 -8.53 -12.57 -7.20
C GLY A 156 -9.38 -13.62 -6.46
N ASN A 157 -8.79 -14.43 -5.57
CA ASN A 157 -9.52 -15.48 -4.84
C ASN A 157 -10.65 -14.91 -3.99
N THR A 158 -10.38 -13.85 -3.21
CA THR A 158 -11.38 -13.22 -2.35
C THR A 158 -12.60 -12.74 -3.15
N MET A 159 -12.38 -12.12 -4.31
CA MET A 159 -13.49 -11.71 -5.18
C MET A 159 -14.28 -12.92 -5.69
N ARG A 160 -13.59 -13.96 -6.21
CA ARG A 160 -14.25 -15.17 -6.73
C ARG A 160 -15.06 -15.90 -5.67
N GLU A 161 -14.51 -16.06 -4.47
CA GLU A 161 -15.19 -16.73 -3.33
C GLU A 161 -16.45 -15.98 -2.89
N ASN A 162 -16.51 -14.66 -3.14
CA ASN A 162 -17.66 -13.82 -2.84
C ASN A 162 -18.54 -13.52 -4.07
N GLY A 163 -18.44 -14.31 -5.15
CA GLY A 163 -19.33 -14.17 -6.32
C GLY A 163 -19.05 -12.92 -7.17
N LEU A 164 -17.83 -12.37 -7.07
CA LEU A 164 -17.39 -11.22 -7.86
C LEU A 164 -16.31 -11.62 -8.86
N LYS A 165 -16.21 -10.84 -9.93
CA LYS A 165 -15.12 -10.90 -10.91
C LYS A 165 -14.42 -9.55 -11.05
N VAL A 166 -13.15 -9.58 -11.42
CA VAL A 166 -12.42 -8.37 -11.83
C VAL A 166 -12.96 -7.93 -13.19
N ALA A 167 -13.44 -6.70 -13.26
CA ALA A 167 -13.92 -6.08 -14.49
C ALA A 167 -12.81 -5.30 -15.20
N GLU A 168 -11.99 -4.57 -14.44
CA GLU A 168 -10.90 -3.76 -15.01
C GLU A 168 -9.83 -3.48 -13.98
N ASP A 169 -8.55 -3.53 -14.38
CA ASP A 169 -7.41 -3.14 -13.56
C ASP A 169 -7.24 -1.61 -13.59
N ILE A 170 -7.03 -1.00 -12.43
CA ILE A 170 -6.82 0.45 -12.28
C ILE A 170 -5.33 0.78 -12.28
N MET A 171 -4.56 0.08 -11.42
CA MET A 171 -3.11 0.27 -11.29
C MET A 171 -2.45 -0.94 -10.64
N ASP A 172 -1.19 -1.15 -10.97
CA ASP A 172 -0.32 -2.06 -10.23
C ASP A 172 0.18 -1.38 -8.96
N SER A 173 0.40 -2.18 -7.91
CA SER A 173 0.96 -1.72 -6.64
C SER A 173 1.98 -2.72 -6.11
N SER A 174 3.02 -2.18 -5.49
CA SER A 174 4.04 -2.90 -4.71
C SER A 174 4.45 -2.04 -3.53
N ALA A 175 5.19 -2.59 -2.58
CA ALA A 175 5.71 -1.83 -1.45
C ALA A 175 6.87 -0.92 -1.88
N HIS A 176 6.84 0.33 -1.47
CA HIS A 176 7.86 1.35 -1.74
C HIS A 176 8.55 1.79 -0.47
N LEU A 177 9.86 1.97 -0.55
CA LEU A 177 10.63 2.70 0.45
C LEU A 177 10.35 4.19 0.28
N ILE A 178 9.88 4.84 1.35
CA ILE A 178 9.55 6.26 1.39
C ILE A 178 10.37 6.99 2.45
N ALA A 179 10.53 8.30 2.31
CA ALA A 179 11.24 9.12 3.28
C ALA A 179 10.52 10.43 3.58
N ASN A 180 10.67 10.88 4.83
CA ASN A 180 10.32 12.25 5.21
C ASN A 180 11.31 13.23 4.56
N LYS A 181 10.80 14.34 3.99
CA LYS A 181 11.66 15.32 3.30
C LYS A 181 12.72 15.95 4.20
N ASN A 182 12.34 16.36 5.40
CA ASN A 182 13.27 16.99 6.33
C ASN A 182 14.34 16.00 6.82
N SER A 183 13.93 14.76 7.15
CA SER A 183 14.85 13.69 7.51
C SER A 183 15.80 13.34 6.37
N PHE A 184 15.30 13.32 5.13
CA PHE A 184 16.13 13.07 3.94
C PHE A 184 17.24 14.13 3.78
N TYR A 185 16.92 15.40 4.01
CA TYR A 185 17.96 16.46 3.96
C TYR A 185 18.92 16.37 5.15
N ALA A 186 18.42 16.16 6.36
CA ALA A 186 19.22 16.15 7.58
C ALA A 186 20.11 14.90 7.73
N LYS A 187 19.66 13.73 7.22
CA LYS A 187 20.33 12.43 7.36
C LYS A 187 20.62 11.80 5.99
N LYS A 188 20.90 12.64 5.00
CA LYS A 188 21.02 12.24 3.58
C LYS A 188 21.99 11.09 3.36
N GLU A 189 23.17 11.17 3.96
CA GLU A 189 24.21 10.14 3.80
C GLU A 189 23.78 8.79 4.38
N GLU A 190 23.15 8.80 5.58
CA GLU A 190 22.64 7.59 6.22
C GLU A 190 21.51 6.95 5.39
N ILE A 191 20.55 7.76 4.90
CA ILE A 191 19.43 7.28 4.11
C ILE A 191 19.88 6.75 2.75
N LEU A 192 20.78 7.44 2.05
CA LEU A 192 21.30 6.98 0.76
C LEU A 192 22.18 5.74 0.91
N SER A 193 23.00 5.64 1.96
CA SER A 193 23.77 4.42 2.24
C SER A 193 22.85 3.21 2.47
N LEU A 194 21.77 3.38 3.22
CA LEU A 194 20.76 2.33 3.43
C LEU A 194 20.03 2.00 2.12
N TYR A 195 19.63 3.01 1.35
CA TYR A 195 18.98 2.85 0.06
C TYR A 195 19.81 1.97 -0.89
N GLU A 196 21.11 2.25 -1.06
CA GLU A 196 21.98 1.46 -1.95
C GLU A 196 22.09 0.00 -1.50
N LYS A 197 22.17 -0.26 -0.19
CA LYS A 197 22.20 -1.63 0.35
C LYS A 197 20.88 -2.37 0.10
N ILE A 198 19.74 -1.73 0.37
CA ILE A 198 18.42 -2.32 0.12
C ILE A 198 18.25 -2.59 -1.38
N LYS A 199 18.58 -1.61 -2.22
CA LYS A 199 18.50 -1.74 -3.68
C LYS A 199 19.28 -2.94 -4.20
N ALA A 200 20.51 -3.14 -3.72
CA ALA A 200 21.34 -4.28 -4.12
C ALA A 200 20.68 -5.64 -3.78
N VAL A 201 20.00 -5.76 -2.62
CA VAL A 201 19.28 -6.97 -2.24
C VAL A 201 18.02 -7.15 -3.11
N VAL A 202 17.25 -6.07 -3.34
CA VAL A 202 16.03 -6.13 -4.18
C VAL A 202 16.38 -6.54 -5.61
N GLU A 203 17.43 -5.96 -6.23
CA GLU A 203 17.87 -6.29 -7.59
C GLU A 203 18.40 -7.73 -7.72
N LYS A 204 18.97 -8.29 -6.67
CA LYS A 204 19.44 -9.69 -6.63
C LYS A 204 18.28 -10.69 -6.56
N ASN A 205 17.18 -10.32 -5.90
CA ASN A 205 16.06 -11.20 -5.59
C ASN A 205 14.86 -11.04 -6.56
N GLY A 206 14.87 -10.05 -7.44
CA GLY A 206 13.85 -9.74 -8.46
C GLY A 206 14.20 -10.28 -9.82
#